data_6486e4b233e45d847755bbc8152d7196
#
_entry.id   6486e4b233e45d847755bbc8152d7196
#
_cell.length_a   1.000
_cell.length_b   1.000
_cell.length_c   1.000
_cell.angle_alpha   90.00
_cell.angle_beta   90.00
_cell.angle_gamma   90.00
#
_symmetry.space_group_name_H-M   'P 1'
#
loop_
_entity.id
_entity.type
_entity.pdbx_description
1 polymer ?
#
loop_
_entity_poly.entity_id
_entity_poly.type
_entity_poly.pdbx_seq_one_letter_code
_entity_poly.pdbx_strand_id
1 'polypeptide(L)'
;MKKTAVLLLFLILFSSSIFSERYKVVDADYQVQGAGFSFLGATKPSVLRQKFPIDKKKTFDSLEELEKYVHNYEQNLVSSRDFDSVKVEYETSLSDTSSNEEEINEVILKVELVDTHHFLVVPYPKYSFDTGASLKLKARDSNFLGTLNTMNTTISLDLNDKGFIPELSFGFDYPFAIGDVGATFINDYSLSYVIADEEYKRGFEWNTKTGLNLSIPFDKLPLNIGINQYTGANLDYKYYEQDEKSLPFKDNEDYNFFTEELSVGTSVKITEFSNYTTLSYNPSISIKWNWDKNGINKANDGLSSPILSFSHSLSNGKITWNDNMRKGYNFSFSNSISYNFHRRDLNPNVSFSASYFWNYEANENEYWNRFGICTNLYAFYYIEIPSNAYRKQYDEGIADRLRGVLNKDCGSFPAALIFNIDLPHNVFTTDFKTDFINFNLQVSPFFDMALVYNKEEKRVFNFYDGYYCSGLEFLVYPQRWSSITVRASLGIDLNKAADSYNIFEAISKGKEIFIGIGLHY
;
A
#
# COMPACT_ATOMS: atom_id res chain seq x y z
N MET A 1 53.52 9.75 -49.89
CA MET A 1 53.14 10.88 -49.01
C MET A 1 51.61 11.03 -48.70
N LYS A 2 50.71 10.81 -49.67
CA LYS A 2 49.24 10.97 -49.38
C LYS A 2 48.62 9.90 -48.47
N LYS A 3 49.15 8.64 -48.50
CA LYS A 3 48.64 7.56 -47.65
C LYS A 3 49.10 7.65 -46.18
N THR A 4 50.26 8.22 -45.93
CA THR A 4 50.79 8.44 -44.58
C THR A 4 50.07 9.60 -43.85
N ALA A 5 49.65 10.64 -44.59
CA ALA A 5 48.90 11.77 -44.03
C ALA A 5 47.44 11.38 -43.61
N VAL A 6 46.81 10.46 -44.37
CA VAL A 6 45.48 9.96 -44.02
C VAL A 6 45.54 9.06 -42.81
N LEU A 7 46.56 8.24 -42.64
CA LEU A 7 46.77 7.39 -41.47
C LEU A 7 47.05 8.23 -40.21
N LEU A 8 47.84 9.33 -40.36
CA LEU A 8 48.12 10.26 -39.27
C LEU A 8 46.84 11.05 -38.87
N LEU A 9 46.02 11.44 -39.84
CA LEU A 9 44.72 12.09 -39.57
C LEU A 9 43.71 11.15 -38.88
N PHE A 10 43.72 9.87 -39.27
CA PHE A 10 42.94 8.83 -38.59
C PHE A 10 43.46 8.56 -37.18
N LEU A 11 44.77 8.53 -36.95
CA LEU A 11 45.37 8.39 -35.62
C LEU A 11 45.11 9.62 -34.73
N ILE A 12 45.09 10.83 -35.29
CA ILE A 12 44.77 12.07 -34.58
C ILE A 12 43.25 12.13 -34.26
N LEU A 13 42.40 11.61 -35.14
CA LEU A 13 40.96 11.49 -34.88
C LEU A 13 40.61 10.36 -33.86
N PHE A 14 41.46 9.35 -33.72
CA PHE A 14 41.32 8.31 -32.69
C PHE A 14 42.08 8.63 -31.39
N SER A 15 42.96 9.63 -31.36
CA SER A 15 43.66 10.07 -30.15
C SER A 15 43.00 11.24 -29.43
N SER A 16 41.83 11.72 -29.88
CA SER A 16 40.90 12.35 -28.99
C SER A 16 40.33 11.23 -28.12
N SER A 17 41.10 10.78 -27.13
CA SER A 17 40.57 10.16 -25.93
C SER A 17 39.47 11.08 -25.46
N ILE A 18 38.25 10.70 -25.75
CA ILE A 18 37.09 11.24 -25.09
C ILE A 18 37.32 10.87 -23.63
N PHE A 19 37.92 11.78 -22.85
CA PHE A 19 37.85 11.70 -21.41
C PHE A 19 36.37 11.81 -21.12
N SER A 20 35.72 10.68 -20.99
CA SER A 20 34.36 10.62 -20.51
C SER A 20 34.43 11.09 -19.07
N GLU A 21 33.98 12.31 -18.83
CA GLU A 21 33.84 12.83 -17.47
C GLU A 21 32.89 11.90 -16.73
N ARG A 22 33.36 11.32 -15.62
CA ARG A 22 32.58 10.49 -14.76
C ARG A 22 32.04 11.30 -13.61
N TYR A 23 30.82 10.97 -13.20
CA TYR A 23 30.11 11.66 -12.14
C TYR A 23 29.68 10.69 -11.05
N LYS A 24 29.73 11.13 -9.80
CA LYS A 24 29.29 10.32 -8.66
C LYS A 24 28.53 11.19 -7.68
N VAL A 25 27.27 10.82 -7.37
CA VAL A 25 26.48 11.51 -6.35
C VAL A 25 26.97 11.08 -4.98
N VAL A 26 27.50 12.03 -4.21
CA VAL A 26 28.09 11.78 -2.89
C VAL A 26 27.16 12.18 -1.74
N ASP A 27 26.32 13.23 -1.91
CA ASP A 27 25.38 13.68 -0.89
C ASP A 27 24.20 14.45 -1.49
N ALA A 28 23.19 14.71 -0.64
CA ALA A 28 22.08 15.60 -0.96
C ALA A 28 21.88 16.59 0.21
N ASP A 29 21.78 17.87 -0.16
CA ASP A 29 21.45 18.98 0.73
C ASP A 29 19.96 19.31 0.59
N TYR A 30 19.19 19.17 1.67
CA TYR A 30 17.75 19.33 1.67
C TYR A 30 17.35 20.63 2.34
N GLN A 31 16.63 21.47 1.60
CA GLN A 31 15.97 22.66 2.12
C GLN A 31 14.47 22.44 2.07
N VAL A 32 13.83 22.31 3.23
CA VAL A 32 12.41 21.99 3.32
C VAL A 32 11.66 23.15 3.97
N GLN A 33 10.67 23.66 3.26
CA GLN A 33 9.70 24.62 3.77
C GLN A 33 8.44 23.88 4.19
N GLY A 34 8.07 23.98 5.48
CA GLY A 34 6.86 23.35 6.01
C GLY A 34 5.58 24.05 5.54
N ALA A 35 4.50 23.30 5.41
CA ALA A 35 3.19 23.83 5.07
C ALA A 35 2.51 24.47 6.27
N GLY A 36 2.29 25.76 6.24
CA GLY A 36 1.40 26.65 7.02
C GLY A 36 1.12 26.45 8.52
N PHE A 37 1.04 25.23 9.02
CA PHE A 37 0.86 24.93 10.44
C PHE A 37 2.20 24.52 11.08
N SER A 38 2.96 25.51 11.49
CA SER A 38 4.35 25.35 11.96
C SER A 38 4.52 24.47 13.21
N PHE A 39 3.46 24.19 13.97
CA PHE A 39 3.58 23.38 15.19
C PHE A 39 3.77 21.87 14.91
N LEU A 40 3.41 21.40 13.71
CA LEU A 40 3.60 20.01 13.30
C LEU A 40 4.99 19.73 12.69
N GLY A 41 5.74 20.80 12.39
CA GLY A 41 7.10 20.73 11.86
C GLY A 41 7.16 20.51 10.35
N ALA A 42 8.33 20.78 9.76
CA ALA A 42 8.64 20.45 8.38
C ALA A 42 9.21 19.03 8.28
N THR A 43 9.14 18.44 7.08
CA THR A 43 9.79 17.16 6.79
C THR A 43 11.28 17.19 7.14
N LYS A 44 11.71 16.20 7.92
CA LYS A 44 13.08 16.12 8.40
C LYS A 44 14.04 15.62 7.31
N PRO A 45 15.19 16.25 7.09
CA PRO A 45 16.20 15.77 6.14
C PRO A 45 16.65 14.32 6.37
N SER A 46 16.71 13.87 7.64
CA SER A 46 17.03 12.48 7.98
C SER A 46 15.99 11.49 7.45
N VAL A 47 14.73 11.88 7.44
CA VAL A 47 13.62 11.08 6.90
C VAL A 47 13.70 11.01 5.38
N LEU A 48 14.03 12.14 4.73
CA LEU A 48 14.24 12.19 3.28
C LEU A 48 15.37 11.24 2.85
N ARG A 49 16.51 11.27 3.55
CA ARG A 49 17.62 10.35 3.29
C ARG A 49 17.23 8.88 3.46
N GLN A 50 16.31 8.58 4.36
CA GLN A 50 15.84 7.21 4.60
C GLN A 50 14.80 6.76 3.57
N LYS A 51 13.82 7.61 3.25
CA LYS A 51 12.72 7.27 2.32
C LYS A 51 13.10 7.40 0.84
N PHE A 52 13.98 8.35 0.55
CA PHE A 52 14.47 8.64 -0.80
C PHE A 52 16.02 8.55 -0.83
N PRO A 53 16.57 7.36 -0.62
CA PRO A 53 18.02 7.19 -0.57
C PRO A 53 18.66 7.47 -1.93
N ILE A 54 19.77 8.19 -1.92
CA ILE A 54 20.62 8.34 -3.09
C ILE A 54 21.59 7.16 -3.19
N ASP A 55 21.87 6.70 -4.41
CA ASP A 55 22.85 5.63 -4.64
C ASP A 55 24.27 6.21 -4.69
N LYS A 56 24.91 6.32 -3.53
CA LYS A 56 26.27 6.83 -3.39
C LYS A 56 27.35 5.94 -4.03
N LYS A 57 27.00 4.72 -4.44
CA LYS A 57 27.95 3.78 -5.07
C LYS A 57 27.91 3.84 -6.60
N LYS A 58 26.88 4.45 -7.16
CA LYS A 58 26.68 4.52 -8.61
C LYS A 58 27.55 5.62 -9.21
N THR A 59 28.28 5.29 -10.25
CA THR A 59 28.99 6.22 -11.12
C THR A 59 28.27 6.34 -12.45
N PHE A 60 28.30 7.51 -13.05
CA PHE A 60 27.68 7.83 -14.33
C PHE A 60 28.78 8.16 -15.32
N ASP A 61 28.74 7.53 -16.49
CA ASP A 61 29.79 7.67 -17.52
C ASP A 61 29.55 8.89 -18.45
N SER A 62 28.42 9.61 -18.25
CA SER A 62 28.10 10.82 -19.00
C SER A 62 27.21 11.77 -18.19
N LEU A 63 27.23 13.05 -18.58
CA LEU A 63 26.35 14.07 -18.02
C LEU A 63 24.87 13.73 -18.27
N GLU A 64 24.55 13.18 -19.44
CA GLU A 64 23.18 12.78 -19.79
C GLU A 64 22.64 11.69 -18.85
N GLU A 65 23.47 10.73 -18.46
CA GLU A 65 23.08 9.71 -17.48
C GLU A 65 22.85 10.30 -16.09
N LEU A 66 23.70 11.26 -15.68
CA LEU A 66 23.51 11.98 -14.44
C LEU A 66 22.19 12.78 -14.45
N GLU A 67 21.95 13.56 -15.50
CA GLU A 67 20.72 14.36 -15.64
C GLU A 67 19.46 13.48 -15.60
N LYS A 68 19.50 12.34 -16.26
CA LYS A 68 18.43 11.36 -16.21
C LYS A 68 18.22 10.79 -14.80
N TYR A 69 19.29 10.56 -14.05
CA TYR A 69 19.21 10.13 -12.66
C TYR A 69 18.59 11.23 -11.78
N VAL A 70 19.05 12.47 -11.91
CA VAL A 70 18.53 13.64 -11.18
C VAL A 70 17.03 13.83 -11.46
N HIS A 71 16.66 13.80 -12.73
CA HIS A 71 15.25 13.89 -13.12
C HIS A 71 14.39 12.75 -12.52
N ASN A 72 14.90 11.51 -12.53
CA ASN A 72 14.18 10.40 -11.89
C ASN A 72 14.07 10.56 -10.38
N TYR A 73 15.10 11.11 -9.73
CA TYR A 73 15.07 11.40 -8.32
C TYR A 73 13.99 12.45 -7.99
N GLU A 74 13.95 13.53 -8.78
CA GLU A 74 12.91 14.56 -8.70
C GLU A 74 11.51 13.95 -8.89
N GLN A 75 11.32 13.12 -9.94
CA GLN A 75 10.04 12.45 -10.19
C GLN A 75 9.61 11.50 -9.07
N ASN A 76 10.54 10.88 -8.37
CA ASN A 76 10.21 10.05 -7.21
C ASN A 76 9.66 10.90 -6.06
N LEU A 77 10.25 12.08 -5.82
CA LEU A 77 9.76 13.03 -4.82
C LEU A 77 8.37 13.58 -5.21
N VAL A 78 8.19 14.01 -6.45
CA VAL A 78 6.89 14.47 -6.97
C VAL A 78 5.82 13.37 -6.86
N SER A 79 6.18 12.13 -7.20
CA SER A 79 5.24 11.00 -7.20
C SER A 79 4.82 10.55 -5.81
N SER A 80 5.54 10.93 -4.75
CA SER A 80 5.12 10.68 -3.37
C SER A 80 3.88 11.49 -2.99
N ARG A 81 3.66 12.65 -3.65
CA ARG A 81 2.58 13.61 -3.36
C ARG A 81 2.63 14.20 -1.95
N ASP A 82 3.78 14.14 -1.32
CA ASP A 82 4.01 14.72 0.00
C ASP A 82 4.42 16.20 -0.08
N PHE A 83 4.74 16.68 -1.30
CA PHE A 83 5.28 18.02 -1.54
C PHE A 83 4.43 18.77 -2.58
N ASP A 84 4.16 20.04 -2.31
CA ASP A 84 3.52 20.97 -3.24
C ASP A 84 4.49 21.44 -4.33
N SER A 85 5.78 21.54 -3.99
CA SER A 85 6.84 21.91 -4.90
C SER A 85 8.08 21.09 -4.63
N VAL A 86 8.67 20.60 -5.71
CA VAL A 86 9.94 19.86 -5.71
C VAL A 86 10.84 20.48 -6.76
N LYS A 87 12.07 20.80 -6.39
CA LYS A 87 13.12 21.24 -7.30
C LYS A 87 14.40 20.53 -6.93
N VAL A 88 15.02 19.88 -7.90
CA VAL A 88 16.30 19.20 -7.72
C VAL A 88 17.32 19.78 -8.71
N GLU A 89 18.35 20.40 -8.18
CA GLU A 89 19.52 20.88 -8.91
C GLU A 89 20.74 20.11 -8.42
N TYR A 90 21.88 20.27 -9.08
CA TYR A 90 23.11 19.65 -8.63
C TYR A 90 24.29 20.59 -8.81
N GLU A 91 25.28 20.45 -7.92
CA GLU A 91 26.57 21.11 -8.01
C GLU A 91 27.66 20.05 -8.21
N THR A 92 28.61 20.32 -9.11
CA THR A 92 29.75 19.46 -9.36
C THR A 92 31.00 20.08 -8.78
N SER A 93 31.79 19.27 -8.09
CA SER A 93 33.13 19.61 -7.64
C SER A 93 34.16 18.58 -8.13
N LEU A 94 35.33 19.05 -8.54
CA LEU A 94 36.41 18.13 -8.83
C LEU A 94 36.89 17.49 -7.52
N SER A 95 37.07 16.18 -7.49
CA SER A 95 37.65 15.52 -6.33
C SER A 95 39.13 15.86 -6.27
N ASP A 96 39.61 16.42 -5.15
CA ASP A 96 41.00 16.74 -4.87
C ASP A 96 41.92 15.48 -4.69
N THR A 97 41.62 14.39 -5.37
CA THR A 97 42.42 13.16 -5.26
C THR A 97 43.66 13.25 -6.13
N SER A 98 44.78 13.57 -5.49
CA SER A 98 46.15 13.61 -6.04
C SER A 98 46.77 12.20 -6.26
N SER A 99 46.06 11.28 -6.88
CA SER A 99 46.60 9.97 -7.23
C SER A 99 45.97 9.48 -8.53
N ASN A 100 46.77 8.81 -9.37
CA ASN A 100 46.53 8.28 -10.71
C ASN A 100 45.22 7.48 -10.95
N GLU A 101 44.13 7.82 -10.30
CA GLU A 101 42.77 7.28 -10.53
C GLU A 101 41.99 8.25 -11.43
N GLU A 102 41.14 7.72 -12.28
CA GLU A 102 40.28 8.48 -13.21
C GLU A 102 39.59 9.64 -12.48
N GLU A 103 39.63 10.83 -13.05
CA GLU A 103 38.96 12.02 -12.49
C GLU A 103 37.45 11.78 -12.42
N ILE A 104 36.92 11.69 -11.19
CA ILE A 104 35.49 11.54 -10.94
C ILE A 104 34.98 12.86 -10.37
N ASN A 105 34.02 13.48 -11.04
CA ASN A 105 33.34 14.65 -10.55
C ASN A 105 32.38 14.26 -9.43
N GLU A 106 32.58 14.78 -8.23
CA GLU A 106 31.65 14.62 -7.11
C GLU A 106 30.46 15.53 -7.30
N VAL A 107 29.27 14.97 -7.11
CA VAL A 107 27.98 15.66 -7.30
C VAL A 107 27.23 15.72 -5.99
N ILE A 108 26.81 16.93 -5.61
CA ILE A 108 25.90 17.15 -4.48
C ILE A 108 24.56 17.62 -5.04
N LEU A 109 23.48 16.90 -4.70
CA LEU A 109 22.14 17.30 -5.07
C LEU A 109 21.66 18.44 -4.15
N LYS A 110 21.11 19.49 -4.73
CA LYS A 110 20.41 20.58 -4.03
C LYS A 110 18.92 20.34 -4.18
N VAL A 111 18.28 19.98 -3.09
CA VAL A 111 16.86 19.56 -3.08
C VAL A 111 16.06 20.58 -2.30
N GLU A 112 15.26 21.38 -3.01
CA GLU A 112 14.33 22.35 -2.44
C GLU A 112 12.92 21.78 -2.46
N LEU A 113 12.28 21.73 -1.29
CA LEU A 113 10.97 21.12 -1.12
C LEU A 113 10.03 22.07 -0.37
N VAL A 114 8.79 22.07 -0.76
CA VAL A 114 7.70 22.68 -0.01
C VAL A 114 6.71 21.59 0.36
N ASP A 115 6.53 21.34 1.65
CA ASP A 115 5.59 20.32 2.13
C ASP A 115 4.16 20.67 1.70
N THR A 116 3.38 19.68 1.29
CA THR A 116 1.93 19.85 1.11
C THR A 116 1.24 20.04 2.46
N HIS A 117 0.00 20.53 2.45
CA HIS A 117 -0.83 20.55 3.64
C HIS A 117 -1.17 19.12 4.05
N HIS A 118 -0.56 18.67 5.14
CA HIS A 118 -0.58 17.27 5.55
C HIS A 118 -1.56 16.95 6.68
N PHE A 119 -2.08 17.99 7.37
CA PHE A 119 -3.05 17.79 8.46
C PHE A 119 -4.48 18.06 7.99
N LEU A 120 -5.35 17.08 8.19
CA LEU A 120 -6.75 17.14 7.80
C LEU A 120 -7.63 16.58 8.90
N VAL A 121 -8.72 17.29 9.22
CA VAL A 121 -9.81 16.78 10.05
C VAL A 121 -11.08 16.80 9.23
N VAL A 122 -11.67 15.64 9.01
CA VAL A 122 -12.85 15.50 8.15
C VAL A 122 -13.94 14.73 8.87
N PRO A 123 -15.16 15.30 8.95
CA PRO A 123 -16.34 14.50 9.19
C PRO A 123 -16.58 13.61 7.97
N TYR A 124 -16.72 12.33 8.22
CA TYR A 124 -16.76 11.33 7.19
C TYR A 124 -17.95 10.41 7.41
N PRO A 125 -19.10 10.74 6.83
CA PRO A 125 -20.19 9.79 6.76
C PRO A 125 -19.80 8.65 5.82
N LYS A 126 -19.85 7.43 6.30
CA LYS A 126 -19.74 6.22 5.49
C LYS A 126 -21.07 5.52 5.50
N TYR A 127 -21.51 5.08 4.36
CA TYR A 127 -22.63 4.20 4.23
C TYR A 127 -22.26 3.07 3.27
N SER A 128 -22.51 1.86 3.70
CA SER A 128 -22.41 0.69 2.86
C SER A 128 -23.58 -0.21 3.17
N PHE A 129 -24.11 -0.88 2.18
CA PHE A 129 -25.16 -1.88 2.38
C PHE A 129 -24.67 -3.09 3.18
N ASP A 130 -23.34 -3.32 3.21
CA ASP A 130 -22.74 -4.40 4.00
C ASP A 130 -22.56 -4.05 5.47
N THR A 131 -22.07 -2.83 5.73
CA THR A 131 -21.62 -2.44 7.08
C THR A 131 -22.52 -1.44 7.76
N GLY A 132 -23.66 -1.07 7.11
CA GLY A 132 -24.59 -0.08 7.65
C GLY A 132 -24.09 1.35 7.57
N ALA A 133 -24.63 2.21 8.43
CA ALA A 133 -24.28 3.63 8.51
C ALA A 133 -23.17 3.84 9.54
N SER A 134 -22.23 4.71 9.23
CA SER A 134 -21.13 5.10 10.10
C SER A 134 -20.89 6.60 9.98
N LEU A 135 -20.75 7.27 11.10
CA LEU A 135 -20.27 8.64 11.15
C LEU A 135 -18.90 8.64 11.81
N LYS A 136 -17.89 9.05 11.06
CA LYS A 136 -16.51 9.10 11.55
C LYS A 136 -16.00 10.54 11.53
N LEU A 137 -15.28 10.93 12.56
CA LEU A 137 -14.43 12.10 12.55
C LEU A 137 -13.00 11.59 12.45
N LYS A 138 -12.40 11.80 11.29
CA LYS A 138 -11.01 11.39 11.03
C LYS A 138 -10.09 12.59 11.07
N ALA A 139 -9.09 12.53 11.94
CA ALA A 139 -7.93 13.39 11.87
C ALA A 139 -6.77 12.58 11.27
N ARG A 140 -6.21 13.08 10.20
CA ARG A 140 -5.07 12.48 9.52
C ARG A 140 -3.98 13.52 9.37
N ASP A 141 -2.80 13.15 9.78
CA ASP A 141 -1.58 13.89 9.50
C ASP A 141 -0.67 12.99 8.65
N SER A 142 -0.50 13.29 7.37
CA SER A 142 0.31 12.46 6.47
C SER A 142 1.82 12.69 6.62
N ASN A 143 2.21 13.69 7.42
CA ASN A 143 3.62 14.00 7.72
C ASN A 143 3.84 14.21 9.22
N PHE A 144 3.31 13.30 10.04
CA PHE A 144 3.33 13.43 11.49
C PHE A 144 4.76 13.63 12.02
N LEU A 145 4.96 14.74 12.75
CA LEU A 145 6.25 15.15 13.28
C LEU A 145 7.37 15.29 12.22
N GLY A 146 7.03 15.54 10.96
CA GLY A 146 8.00 15.65 9.85
C GLY A 146 8.63 14.31 9.44
N THR A 147 7.92 13.22 9.64
CA THR A 147 8.43 11.85 9.36
C THR A 147 7.96 11.27 8.04
N LEU A 148 7.11 11.98 7.29
CA LEU A 148 6.41 11.47 6.10
C LEU A 148 5.66 10.16 6.38
N ASN A 149 5.32 9.92 7.62
CA ASN A 149 4.48 8.82 8.03
C ASN A 149 3.15 9.36 8.53
N THR A 150 2.10 8.60 8.24
CA THR A 150 0.75 9.02 8.57
C THR A 150 0.43 8.70 10.02
N MET A 151 -0.02 9.71 10.76
CA MET A 151 -0.80 9.51 11.98
C MET A 151 -2.28 9.52 11.62
N ASN A 152 -3.01 8.55 12.10
CA ASN A 152 -4.46 8.49 11.97
C ASN A 152 -5.09 8.49 13.37
N THR A 153 -6.06 9.37 13.56
CA THR A 153 -6.95 9.33 14.72
C THR A 153 -8.36 9.30 14.21
N THR A 154 -9.15 8.36 14.68
CA THR A 154 -10.54 8.23 14.27
C THR A 154 -11.43 8.14 15.50
N ILE A 155 -12.46 8.97 15.54
CA ILE A 155 -13.60 8.78 16.41
C ILE A 155 -14.73 8.32 15.50
N SER A 156 -15.26 7.13 15.72
CA SER A 156 -16.36 6.61 14.93
C SER A 156 -17.59 6.29 15.77
N LEU A 157 -18.73 6.42 15.12
CA LEU A 157 -20.02 6.01 15.62
C LEU A 157 -20.61 5.12 14.53
N ASP A 158 -20.46 3.82 14.69
CA ASP A 158 -20.94 2.84 13.73
C ASP A 158 -22.31 2.32 14.17
N LEU A 159 -23.24 2.27 13.22
CA LEU A 159 -24.57 1.67 13.38
C LEU A 159 -24.72 0.55 12.36
N ASN A 160 -24.71 -0.67 12.83
CA ASN A 160 -24.82 -1.86 12.01
C ASN A 160 -25.78 -2.88 12.67
N ASP A 161 -25.84 -4.09 12.14
CA ASP A 161 -26.61 -5.20 12.67
C ASP A 161 -26.22 -5.62 14.10
N LYS A 162 -24.98 -5.31 14.53
CA LYS A 162 -24.49 -5.53 15.90
C LYS A 162 -24.87 -4.41 16.88
N GLY A 163 -25.58 -3.37 16.41
CA GLY A 163 -26.00 -2.23 17.19
C GLY A 163 -25.13 -0.99 17.02
N PHE A 164 -25.08 -0.15 18.05
CA PHE A 164 -24.32 1.09 18.06
C PHE A 164 -22.94 0.87 18.69
N ILE A 165 -21.89 1.14 17.93
CA ILE A 165 -20.50 0.90 18.33
C ILE A 165 -19.70 2.20 18.22
N PRO A 166 -19.50 2.94 19.32
CA PRO A 166 -18.51 4.01 19.38
C PRO A 166 -17.10 3.43 19.43
N GLU A 167 -16.21 4.00 18.64
CA GLU A 167 -14.81 3.61 18.58
C GLU A 167 -13.90 4.84 18.60
N LEU A 168 -12.79 4.72 19.30
CA LEU A 168 -11.65 5.62 19.23
C LEU A 168 -10.44 4.83 18.76
N SER A 169 -9.83 5.23 17.67
CA SER A 169 -8.57 4.65 17.21
C SER A 169 -7.49 5.70 17.02
N PHE A 170 -6.25 5.30 17.26
CA PHE A 170 -5.06 6.14 17.08
C PHE A 170 -3.91 5.25 16.63
N GLY A 171 -3.24 5.64 15.54
CA GLY A 171 -2.12 4.89 15.02
C GLY A 171 -1.08 5.78 14.35
N PHE A 172 0.19 5.45 14.54
CA PHE A 172 1.31 6.09 13.85
C PHE A 172 2.54 5.20 13.84
N ASP A 173 3.35 5.35 12.80
CA ASP A 173 4.67 4.78 12.69
C ASP A 173 5.72 5.86 12.82
N TYR A 174 6.68 5.68 13.73
CA TYR A 174 7.73 6.66 13.97
C TYR A 174 9.09 6.13 13.50
N PRO A 175 9.62 6.61 12.36
CA PRO A 175 10.95 6.24 11.89
C PRO A 175 12.04 7.01 12.65
N PHE A 176 13.11 6.31 12.98
CA PHE A 176 14.32 6.88 13.57
C PHE A 176 15.54 6.06 13.15
N ALA A 177 16.73 6.53 13.48
CA ALA A 177 17.96 5.80 13.17
C ALA A 177 18.82 5.64 14.43
N ILE A 178 19.49 4.50 14.53
CA ILE A 178 20.49 4.21 15.56
C ILE A 178 21.81 3.94 14.83
N GLY A 179 22.64 4.97 14.68
CA GLY A 179 23.80 4.88 13.79
C GLY A 179 23.34 4.65 12.35
N ASP A 180 23.87 3.59 11.71
CA ASP A 180 23.51 3.19 10.36
C ASP A 180 22.26 2.30 10.28
N VAL A 181 21.70 1.91 11.43
CA VAL A 181 20.50 1.07 11.48
C VAL A 181 19.25 1.95 11.43
N GLY A 182 18.44 1.75 10.39
CA GLY A 182 17.10 2.31 10.33
C GLY A 182 16.16 1.58 11.28
N ALA A 183 15.34 2.31 12.02
CA ALA A 183 14.36 1.77 12.93
C ALA A 183 13.00 2.42 12.72
N THR A 184 11.92 1.66 12.91
CA THR A 184 10.56 2.20 12.90
C THR A 184 9.81 1.63 14.08
N PHE A 185 9.31 2.51 14.93
CA PHE A 185 8.44 2.17 16.03
C PHE A 185 6.99 2.23 15.55
N ILE A 186 6.28 1.11 15.63
CA ILE A 186 4.91 0.94 15.15
C ILE A 186 3.96 1.02 16.34
N ASN A 187 2.88 1.78 16.19
CA ASN A 187 1.84 1.90 17.21
C ASN A 187 0.47 2.02 16.57
N ASP A 188 -0.42 1.12 16.94
CA ASP A 188 -1.85 1.20 16.64
C ASP A 188 -2.65 0.84 17.89
N TYR A 189 -3.62 1.66 18.21
CA TYR A 189 -4.52 1.48 19.35
C TYR A 189 -5.95 1.66 18.90
N SER A 190 -6.85 0.79 19.31
CA SER A 190 -8.28 1.00 19.17
C SER A 190 -9.00 0.60 20.45
N LEU A 191 -10.00 1.39 20.78
CA LEU A 191 -10.93 1.15 21.87
C LEU A 191 -12.33 1.32 21.33
N SER A 192 -13.14 0.28 21.41
CA SER A 192 -14.56 0.31 21.04
C SER A 192 -15.44 -0.16 22.19
N TYR A 193 -16.69 0.26 22.16
CA TYR A 193 -17.69 -0.19 23.10
C TYR A 193 -18.90 -0.69 22.34
N VAL A 194 -19.19 -1.98 22.44
CA VAL A 194 -20.35 -2.60 21.82
C VAL A 194 -21.55 -2.40 22.72
N ILE A 195 -22.51 -1.60 22.27
CA ILE A 195 -23.80 -1.40 22.94
C ILE A 195 -24.75 -2.43 22.38
N ALA A 196 -25.10 -3.39 23.22
CA ALA A 196 -25.78 -4.60 22.83
C ALA A 196 -27.14 -4.40 22.17
N ASP A 197 -27.41 -5.22 21.22
CA ASP A 197 -28.67 -5.76 20.78
C ASP A 197 -29.04 -7.02 21.60
N GLU A 198 -30.19 -7.65 21.36
CA GLU A 198 -30.65 -8.87 22.08
C GLU A 198 -29.69 -10.04 21.93
N GLU A 199 -28.92 -10.06 20.84
CA GLU A 199 -27.96 -11.12 20.49
C GLU A 199 -26.54 -10.88 21.00
N TYR A 200 -26.11 -9.63 21.19
CA TYR A 200 -24.73 -9.28 21.55
C TYR A 200 -24.66 -8.71 22.97
N LYS A 201 -23.68 -9.13 23.74
CA LYS A 201 -23.46 -8.57 25.09
C LYS A 201 -22.68 -7.28 25.02
N ARG A 202 -22.97 -6.36 25.93
CA ARG A 202 -22.24 -5.10 26.08
C ARG A 202 -20.80 -5.36 26.51
N GLY A 203 -19.86 -4.62 25.95
CA GLY A 203 -18.50 -4.73 26.41
C GLY A 203 -17.52 -3.79 25.72
N PHE A 204 -16.36 -3.65 26.32
CA PHE A 204 -15.23 -2.97 25.75
C PHE A 204 -14.35 -3.94 24.96
N GLU A 205 -13.98 -3.51 23.78
CA GLU A 205 -12.93 -4.15 23.00
C GLU A 205 -11.78 -3.15 22.86
N TRP A 206 -10.57 -3.57 23.18
CA TRP A 206 -9.41 -2.78 22.89
C TRP A 206 -8.35 -3.65 22.21
N ASN A 207 -7.71 -3.06 21.20
CA ASN A 207 -6.64 -3.70 20.49
C ASN A 207 -5.44 -2.78 20.48
N THR A 208 -4.28 -3.34 20.70
CA THR A 208 -3.03 -2.62 20.58
C THR A 208 -2.09 -3.40 19.68
N LYS A 209 -1.38 -2.67 18.84
CA LYS A 209 -0.26 -3.20 18.07
C LYS A 209 0.93 -2.29 18.35
N THR A 210 1.91 -2.83 19.04
CA THR A 210 3.16 -2.11 19.29
C THR A 210 4.31 -2.96 18.78
N GLY A 211 5.20 -2.36 17.99
CA GLY A 211 6.28 -3.11 17.38
C GLY A 211 7.50 -2.26 17.09
N LEU A 212 8.59 -2.93 16.82
CA LEU A 212 9.85 -2.34 16.39
C LEU A 212 10.34 -3.07 15.15
N ASN A 213 10.45 -2.34 14.04
CA ASN A 213 11.11 -2.84 12.84
C ASN A 213 12.51 -2.25 12.75
N LEU A 214 13.51 -3.11 12.57
CA LEU A 214 14.91 -2.73 12.35
C LEU A 214 15.31 -3.04 10.92
N SER A 215 15.98 -2.11 10.25
CA SER A 215 16.60 -2.30 8.95
C SER A 215 18.11 -2.14 9.12
N ILE A 216 18.82 -3.26 9.04
CA ILE A 216 20.28 -3.29 9.22
C ILE A 216 20.92 -3.33 7.84
N PRO A 217 21.69 -2.31 7.44
CA PRO A 217 22.40 -2.32 6.17
C PRO A 217 23.59 -3.27 6.24
N PHE A 218 23.59 -4.29 5.40
CA PHE A 218 24.79 -5.05 5.06
C PHE A 218 25.24 -4.64 3.66
N ASP A 219 26.54 -4.67 3.39
CA ASP A 219 27.11 -4.15 2.15
C ASP A 219 26.42 -4.58 0.84
N LYS A 220 25.77 -5.74 0.85
CA LYS A 220 25.07 -6.28 -0.33
C LYS A 220 23.60 -6.63 -0.08
N LEU A 221 23.17 -6.75 1.18
CA LEU A 221 21.84 -7.23 1.54
C LEU A 221 21.33 -6.45 2.74
N PRO A 222 20.32 -5.57 2.60
CA PRO A 222 19.66 -5.00 3.75
C PRO A 222 18.88 -6.09 4.49
N LEU A 223 19.17 -6.29 5.76
CA LEU A 223 18.44 -7.21 6.62
C LEU A 223 17.36 -6.43 7.37
N ASN A 224 16.12 -6.86 7.23
CA ASN A 224 14.99 -6.31 7.98
C ASN A 224 14.61 -7.28 9.09
N ILE A 225 14.66 -6.83 10.33
CA ILE A 225 14.21 -7.56 11.51
C ILE A 225 13.00 -6.85 12.06
N GLY A 226 11.86 -7.55 12.16
CA GLY A 226 10.65 -7.05 12.77
C GLY A 226 10.37 -7.76 14.08
N ILE A 227 10.07 -7.00 15.13
CA ILE A 227 9.54 -7.47 16.39
C ILE A 227 8.22 -6.77 16.61
N ASN A 228 7.13 -7.51 16.61
CA ASN A 228 5.80 -6.94 16.77
C ASN A 228 5.12 -7.61 17.97
N GLN A 229 4.48 -6.80 18.77
CA GLN A 229 3.60 -7.24 19.83
C GLN A 229 2.19 -6.77 19.57
N TYR A 230 1.24 -7.67 19.67
CA TYR A 230 -0.18 -7.37 19.55
C TYR A 230 -0.85 -7.78 20.85
N THR A 231 -1.65 -6.86 21.40
CA THR A 231 -2.50 -7.18 22.55
C THR A 231 -3.95 -6.94 22.13
N GLY A 232 -4.75 -7.98 22.22
CA GLY A 232 -6.20 -7.87 22.13
C GLY A 232 -6.79 -8.18 23.49
N ALA A 233 -7.65 -7.32 24.01
CA ALA A 233 -8.36 -7.54 25.24
C ALA A 233 -9.84 -7.26 25.04
N ASN A 234 -10.63 -8.20 25.49
CA ASN A 234 -12.07 -8.08 25.55
C ASN A 234 -12.49 -8.02 27.00
N LEU A 235 -12.79 -6.82 27.51
CA LEU A 235 -13.21 -6.63 28.89
C LEU A 235 -14.73 -6.76 28.95
N ASP A 236 -15.24 -7.69 29.78
CA ASP A 236 -16.66 -7.97 29.98
C ASP A 236 -17.42 -8.48 28.74
N TYR A 237 -16.73 -8.80 27.67
CA TYR A 237 -17.35 -9.38 26.50
C TYR A 237 -17.51 -10.89 26.69
N LYS A 238 -18.69 -11.34 27.04
CA LYS A 238 -19.02 -12.76 26.97
C LYS A 238 -19.25 -13.12 25.52
N TYR A 239 -18.32 -13.85 24.97
CA TYR A 239 -18.36 -14.24 23.58
C TYR A 239 -19.67 -14.94 23.25
N TYR A 240 -20.22 -14.55 22.14
CA TYR A 240 -21.45 -14.94 21.57
C TYR A 240 -21.44 -16.43 21.17
N GLU A 241 -22.45 -17.18 21.53
CA GLU A 241 -22.66 -18.53 21.01
C GLU A 241 -23.10 -18.44 19.54
N GLN A 242 -22.15 -18.35 18.62
CA GLN A 242 -22.44 -18.69 17.24
C GLN A 242 -22.43 -20.21 17.13
N ASP A 243 -23.57 -20.77 16.80
CA ASP A 243 -23.82 -22.17 16.49
C ASP A 243 -23.06 -23.22 17.31
N GLU A 244 -23.80 -24.09 17.97
CA GLU A 244 -23.32 -25.17 18.85
C GLU A 244 -22.24 -26.09 18.25
N LYS A 245 -21.87 -25.91 16.98
CA LYS A 245 -20.92 -26.78 16.25
C LYS A 245 -19.51 -26.24 16.11
N SER A 246 -19.26 -24.96 16.42
CA SER A 246 -17.99 -24.35 16.03
C SER A 246 -17.06 -23.92 17.15
N LEU A 247 -17.40 -24.03 18.46
CA LEU A 247 -16.59 -23.34 19.46
C LEU A 247 -16.29 -24.11 20.73
N PRO A 248 -14.98 -24.28 21.00
CA PRO A 248 -14.48 -24.68 22.31
C PRO A 248 -14.43 -23.53 23.35
N PHE A 249 -15.20 -22.45 23.18
CA PHE A 249 -15.13 -21.26 24.03
C PHE A 249 -16.12 -21.23 25.20
N LYS A 250 -16.82 -22.32 25.43
CA LYS A 250 -17.88 -22.39 26.45
C LYS A 250 -17.46 -21.98 27.86
N ASP A 251 -16.17 -21.97 28.18
CA ASP A 251 -15.68 -21.82 29.55
C ASP A 251 -14.73 -20.64 29.79
N ASN A 252 -14.45 -19.79 28.81
CA ASN A 252 -13.53 -18.65 29.00
C ASN A 252 -14.29 -17.34 29.20
N GLU A 253 -14.49 -16.97 30.44
CA GLU A 253 -15.08 -15.69 30.84
C GLU A 253 -14.17 -14.48 30.53
N ASP A 254 -12.85 -14.68 30.37
CA ASP A 254 -11.85 -13.66 30.13
C ASP A 254 -11.17 -13.89 28.77
N TYR A 255 -11.39 -12.98 27.84
CA TYR A 255 -10.84 -13.04 26.49
C TYR A 255 -9.61 -12.14 26.28
N ASN A 256 -8.76 -12.07 27.26
CA ASN A 256 -7.51 -11.33 27.16
C ASN A 256 -6.39 -12.23 26.65
N PHE A 257 -5.78 -11.85 25.56
CA PHE A 257 -4.62 -12.56 25.03
C PHE A 257 -3.58 -11.58 24.50
N PHE A 258 -2.34 -12.03 24.47
CA PHE A 258 -1.23 -11.32 23.87
C PHE A 258 -0.76 -12.09 22.65
N THR A 259 -0.40 -11.35 21.61
CA THR A 259 0.24 -11.92 20.44
C THR A 259 1.63 -11.34 20.32
N GLU A 260 2.61 -12.20 20.19
CA GLU A 260 3.99 -11.82 19.89
C GLU A 260 4.36 -12.35 18.51
N GLU A 261 5.01 -11.54 17.73
CA GLU A 261 5.56 -11.96 16.44
C GLU A 261 6.99 -11.48 16.31
N LEU A 262 7.86 -12.41 15.94
CA LEU A 262 9.23 -12.13 15.55
C LEU A 262 9.40 -12.47 14.09
N SER A 263 9.87 -11.54 13.29
CA SER A 263 10.14 -11.74 11.88
C SER A 263 11.55 -11.33 11.50
N VAL A 264 12.13 -12.05 10.55
CA VAL A 264 13.41 -11.73 9.93
C VAL A 264 13.24 -11.84 8.43
N GLY A 265 13.62 -10.81 7.72
CA GLY A 265 13.54 -10.78 6.27
C GLY A 265 14.66 -9.96 5.65
N THR A 266 14.81 -10.10 4.34
CA THR A 266 15.75 -9.30 3.55
C THR A 266 15.15 -8.95 2.20
N SER A 267 15.68 -7.92 1.56
CA SER A 267 15.33 -7.55 0.20
C SER A 267 16.56 -7.64 -0.67
N VAL A 268 16.51 -8.49 -1.68
CA VAL A 268 17.61 -8.70 -2.64
C VAL A 268 17.23 -8.08 -3.96
N LYS A 269 18.02 -7.11 -4.41
CA LYS A 269 17.91 -6.55 -5.76
C LYS A 269 18.48 -7.57 -6.75
N ILE A 270 17.61 -8.15 -7.61
CA ILE A 270 18.04 -9.10 -8.65
C ILE A 270 18.60 -8.34 -9.84
N THR A 271 17.86 -7.37 -10.35
CA THR A 271 18.25 -6.56 -11.50
C THR A 271 17.54 -5.21 -11.49
N GLU A 272 18.14 -4.25 -12.13
CA GLU A 272 17.53 -2.94 -12.42
C GLU A 272 17.32 -2.82 -13.91
N PHE A 273 16.15 -2.38 -14.31
CA PHE A 273 15.83 -2.13 -15.70
C PHE A 273 16.13 -0.69 -16.11
N SER A 274 16.21 -0.42 -17.40
CA SER A 274 16.53 0.90 -17.95
C SER A 274 15.57 2.02 -17.55
N ASN A 275 14.37 1.68 -17.11
CA ASN A 275 13.37 2.61 -16.59
C ASN A 275 13.49 2.83 -15.05
N TYR A 276 14.60 2.44 -14.45
CA TYR A 276 14.84 2.50 -12.99
C TYR A 276 13.83 1.73 -12.15
N THR A 277 13.23 0.69 -12.69
CA THR A 277 12.49 -0.27 -11.89
C THR A 277 13.41 -1.40 -11.45
N THR A 278 13.26 -1.83 -10.22
CA THR A 278 14.08 -2.89 -9.63
C THR A 278 13.25 -4.15 -9.46
N LEU A 279 13.74 -5.27 -10.00
CA LEU A 279 13.22 -6.58 -9.65
C LEU A 279 13.82 -7.00 -8.32
N SER A 280 12.98 -7.13 -7.30
CA SER A 280 13.38 -7.45 -5.93
C SER A 280 12.82 -8.79 -5.49
N TYR A 281 13.64 -9.55 -4.78
CA TYR A 281 13.25 -10.78 -4.11
C TYR A 281 13.29 -10.57 -2.60
N ASN A 282 12.19 -10.85 -1.91
CA ASN A 282 12.01 -10.51 -0.50
C ASN A 282 11.62 -11.77 0.30
N PRO A 283 12.58 -12.60 0.72
CA PRO A 283 12.32 -13.72 1.60
C PRO A 283 12.19 -13.25 3.05
N SER A 284 11.30 -13.90 3.81
CA SER A 284 11.14 -13.67 5.23
C SER A 284 10.73 -14.94 5.96
N ILE A 285 11.09 -15.02 7.22
CA ILE A 285 10.66 -16.04 8.17
C ILE A 285 10.09 -15.35 9.39
N SER A 286 8.96 -15.81 9.89
CA SER A 286 8.38 -15.31 11.13
C SER A 286 7.87 -16.43 12.00
N ILE A 287 7.90 -16.16 13.30
CA ILE A 287 7.25 -16.99 14.30
C ILE A 287 6.29 -16.14 15.10
N LYS A 288 5.06 -16.60 15.20
CA LYS A 288 3.97 -15.95 15.92
C LYS A 288 3.43 -16.88 16.99
N TRP A 289 3.21 -16.36 18.20
CA TRP A 289 2.58 -17.11 19.27
C TRP A 289 1.57 -16.22 20.01
N ASN A 290 0.47 -16.86 20.39
CA ASN A 290 -0.55 -16.26 21.21
C ASN A 290 -0.46 -16.86 22.63
N TRP A 291 -0.60 -16.04 23.65
CA TRP A 291 -0.55 -16.47 25.03
C TRP A 291 -1.49 -15.65 25.92
N ASP A 292 -1.90 -16.22 27.02
CA ASP A 292 -2.69 -15.60 28.05
C ASP A 292 -2.31 -16.12 29.44
N LYS A 293 -3.17 -15.89 30.44
CA LYS A 293 -2.97 -16.39 31.81
C LYS A 293 -2.77 -17.91 31.92
N ASN A 294 -3.22 -18.67 30.92
CA ASN A 294 -3.09 -20.14 30.87
C ASN A 294 -1.89 -20.61 30.02
N GLY A 295 -1.07 -19.69 29.53
CA GLY A 295 0.12 -19.96 28.72
C GLY A 295 -0.10 -19.96 27.22
N ILE A 296 0.85 -20.58 26.51
CA ILE A 296 0.87 -20.68 25.04
C ILE A 296 0.06 -21.91 24.59
N ASN A 297 -0.18 -22.03 23.29
CA ASN A 297 -0.82 -23.17 22.62
C ASN A 297 -2.31 -23.31 22.91
N LYS A 298 -3.02 -22.24 22.81
CA LYS A 298 -4.48 -22.28 22.87
C LYS A 298 -5.06 -23.14 21.76
N ALA A 299 -5.94 -24.04 22.15
CA ALA A 299 -6.59 -24.99 21.26
C ALA A 299 -7.70 -24.39 20.40
N ASN A 300 -8.10 -23.15 20.68
CA ASN A 300 -9.14 -22.52 19.88
C ASN A 300 -8.65 -22.09 18.50
N ASP A 301 -9.55 -22.06 17.55
CA ASP A 301 -9.26 -21.83 16.14
C ASP A 301 -8.54 -20.52 15.84
N GLY A 302 -8.92 -19.43 16.52
CA GLY A 302 -8.32 -18.11 16.29
C GLY A 302 -6.96 -17.91 16.95
N LEU A 303 -6.67 -18.61 18.06
CA LEU A 303 -5.51 -18.36 18.91
C LEU A 303 -4.50 -19.51 18.94
N SER A 304 -4.76 -20.61 18.22
CA SER A 304 -3.84 -21.74 18.25
C SER A 304 -2.46 -21.35 17.72
N SER A 305 -1.42 -21.68 18.47
CA SER A 305 -0.03 -21.28 18.22
C SER A 305 0.96 -22.24 18.88
N PRO A 306 2.26 -22.19 18.63
CA PRO A 306 2.97 -21.25 17.73
C PRO A 306 2.70 -21.51 16.25
N ILE A 307 2.92 -20.48 15.44
CA ILE A 307 2.84 -20.56 13.98
C ILE A 307 4.19 -20.11 13.41
N LEU A 308 4.86 -20.99 12.69
CA LEU A 308 6.06 -20.66 11.93
C LEU A 308 5.67 -20.42 10.49
N SER A 309 6.07 -19.28 9.93
CA SER A 309 5.78 -18.93 8.55
C SER A 309 7.07 -18.64 7.79
N PHE A 310 7.17 -19.18 6.59
CA PHE A 310 8.16 -18.80 5.61
C PHE A 310 7.40 -18.17 4.44
N SER A 311 7.80 -16.96 4.05
CA SER A 311 7.22 -16.28 2.91
C SER A 311 8.31 -15.67 2.05
N HIS A 312 8.04 -15.61 0.76
CA HIS A 312 8.90 -14.92 -0.18
C HIS A 312 8.08 -14.27 -1.28
N SER A 313 8.56 -13.14 -1.75
CA SER A 313 7.91 -12.44 -2.86
C SER A 313 8.93 -11.97 -3.89
N LEU A 314 8.45 -11.86 -5.11
CA LEU A 314 9.15 -11.28 -6.25
C LEU A 314 8.33 -10.09 -6.71
N SER A 315 8.88 -8.90 -6.71
CA SER A 315 8.17 -7.68 -7.07
C SER A 315 8.98 -6.79 -8.01
N ASN A 316 8.27 -6.12 -8.90
CA ASN A 316 8.83 -5.08 -9.76
C ASN A 316 7.74 -4.09 -10.14
N GLY A 317 8.12 -2.85 -10.34
CA GLY A 317 7.22 -1.83 -10.87
C GLY A 317 7.61 -0.43 -10.45
N LYS A 318 7.01 0.52 -11.14
CA LYS A 318 7.05 1.93 -10.81
C LYS A 318 5.75 2.55 -11.27
N ILE A 319 5.09 3.25 -10.36
CA ILE A 319 3.91 4.04 -10.64
C ILE A 319 4.28 5.49 -10.39
N THR A 320 4.06 6.34 -11.37
CA THR A 320 4.25 7.78 -11.28
C THR A 320 2.91 8.48 -11.43
N TRP A 321 2.83 9.69 -10.89
CA TRP A 321 1.67 10.55 -11.04
C TRP A 321 1.98 11.64 -12.07
N ASN A 322 1.05 11.84 -12.98
CA ASN A 322 1.01 13.00 -13.87
C ASN A 322 -0.29 13.74 -13.55
N ASP A 323 -0.19 14.81 -12.76
CA ASP A 323 -1.31 15.43 -12.05
C ASP A 323 -2.14 14.40 -11.27
N ASN A 324 -3.40 14.19 -11.65
CA ASN A 324 -4.31 13.25 -11.00
C ASN A 324 -4.43 11.90 -11.73
N MET A 325 -3.56 11.63 -12.69
CA MET A 325 -3.51 10.38 -13.44
C MET A 325 -2.29 9.56 -13.07
N ARG A 326 -2.47 8.26 -12.88
CA ARG A 326 -1.37 7.30 -12.65
C ARG A 326 -0.84 6.79 -13.98
N LYS A 327 0.48 6.54 -14.04
CA LYS A 327 1.17 5.94 -15.18
C LYS A 327 2.19 4.94 -14.69
N GLY A 328 2.29 3.79 -15.36
CA GLY A 328 3.27 2.77 -15.02
C GLY A 328 2.63 1.43 -14.68
N TYR A 329 3.38 0.60 -14.01
CA TYR A 329 2.91 -0.73 -13.62
C TYR A 329 3.53 -1.15 -12.28
N ASN A 330 2.91 -2.12 -11.67
CA ASN A 330 3.44 -2.83 -10.52
C ASN A 330 2.99 -4.28 -10.60
N PHE A 331 3.86 -5.22 -10.26
CA PHE A 331 3.46 -6.60 -10.04
C PHE A 331 4.17 -7.19 -8.81
N SER A 332 3.52 -8.14 -8.19
CA SER A 332 4.05 -8.92 -7.09
C SER A 332 3.56 -10.35 -7.19
N PHE A 333 4.47 -11.28 -7.09
CA PHE A 333 4.18 -12.69 -6.89
C PHE A 333 4.67 -13.08 -5.50
N SER A 334 3.83 -13.72 -4.71
CA SER A 334 4.20 -14.17 -3.38
C SER A 334 3.76 -15.60 -3.13
N ASN A 335 4.56 -16.28 -2.33
CA ASN A 335 4.27 -17.60 -1.79
C ASN A 335 4.52 -17.57 -0.29
N SER A 336 3.66 -18.21 0.45
CA SER A 336 3.80 -18.35 1.90
C SER A 336 3.46 -19.78 2.31
N ILE A 337 4.22 -20.30 3.26
CA ILE A 337 3.99 -21.59 3.88
C ILE A 337 4.01 -21.38 5.38
N SER A 338 2.88 -21.63 6.03
CA SER A 338 2.75 -21.52 7.49
C SER A 338 2.49 -22.88 8.12
N TYR A 339 3.16 -23.18 9.22
CA TYR A 339 2.93 -24.39 10.00
C TYR A 339 2.47 -24.02 11.41
N ASN A 340 1.29 -24.51 11.79
CA ASN A 340 0.76 -24.38 13.13
C ASN A 340 1.15 -25.62 13.95
N PHE A 341 1.99 -25.44 14.97
CA PHE A 341 2.51 -26.55 15.78
C PHE A 341 1.46 -27.22 16.66
N HIS A 342 0.45 -26.47 17.09
CA HIS A 342 -0.60 -27.02 17.93
C HIS A 342 -1.59 -27.85 17.09
N ARG A 343 -2.04 -27.33 15.99
CA ARG A 343 -2.96 -28.01 15.07
C ARG A 343 -2.28 -29.06 14.21
N ARG A 344 -0.95 -28.97 14.07
CA ARG A 344 -0.16 -29.81 13.17
C ARG A 344 -0.63 -29.70 11.72
N ASP A 345 -1.02 -28.52 11.33
CA ASP A 345 -1.46 -28.24 9.97
C ASP A 345 -0.48 -27.32 9.23
N LEU A 346 -0.39 -27.53 7.94
CA LEU A 346 0.43 -26.79 7.02
C LEU A 346 -0.49 -26.00 6.08
N ASN A 347 -0.24 -24.72 5.92
CA ASN A 347 -1.02 -23.84 5.06
C ASN A 347 -0.13 -23.17 3.99
N PRO A 348 0.09 -23.82 2.85
CA PRO A 348 0.76 -23.20 1.72
C PRO A 348 -0.23 -22.37 0.89
N ASN A 349 0.18 -21.17 0.52
CA ASN A 349 -0.58 -20.34 -0.40
C ASN A 349 0.33 -19.63 -1.40
N VAL A 350 -0.24 -19.26 -2.51
CA VAL A 350 0.39 -18.44 -3.53
C VAL A 350 -0.55 -17.31 -3.89
N SER A 351 0.00 -16.14 -4.16
CA SER A 351 -0.77 -15.01 -4.69
C SER A 351 0.02 -14.24 -5.74
N PHE A 352 -0.71 -13.61 -6.63
CA PHE A 352 -0.19 -12.76 -7.67
C PHE A 352 -1.02 -11.49 -7.73
N SER A 353 -0.37 -10.34 -7.77
CA SER A 353 -1.01 -9.06 -8.04
C SER A 353 -0.29 -8.34 -9.14
N ALA A 354 -1.03 -7.69 -10.03
CA ALA A 354 -0.48 -6.84 -11.07
C ALA A 354 -1.40 -5.66 -11.30
N SER A 355 -0.83 -4.48 -11.40
CA SER A 355 -1.57 -3.26 -11.76
C SER A 355 -0.87 -2.59 -12.94
N TYR A 356 -1.66 -2.06 -13.85
CA TYR A 356 -1.16 -1.32 -14.98
C TYR A 356 -1.98 -0.04 -15.15
N PHE A 357 -1.27 1.07 -15.32
CA PHE A 357 -1.83 2.42 -15.46
C PHE A 357 -1.29 3.06 -16.71
N TRP A 358 -2.19 3.44 -17.58
CA TRP A 358 -1.89 4.21 -18.76
C TRP A 358 -2.77 5.45 -18.79
N ASN A 359 -2.21 6.57 -19.24
CA ASN A 359 -2.99 7.77 -19.48
C ASN A 359 -2.57 8.43 -20.77
N TYR A 360 -3.51 9.13 -21.37
CA TYR A 360 -3.27 10.00 -22.50
C TYR A 360 -2.80 11.36 -21.96
N GLU A 361 -1.62 11.77 -22.39
CA GLU A 361 -1.04 13.06 -22.05
C GLU A 361 -1.56 14.11 -23.05
N ALA A 362 -2.59 14.87 -22.66
CA ALA A 362 -3.04 16.02 -23.40
C ALA A 362 -2.07 17.19 -23.21
N ASN A 363 -2.05 18.14 -24.16
CA ASN A 363 -1.33 19.40 -23.98
C ASN A 363 -1.84 20.14 -22.74
N GLU A 364 -1.00 20.95 -22.11
CA GLU A 364 -1.28 21.63 -20.84
C GLU A 364 -2.62 22.40 -20.81
N ASN A 365 -3.10 22.86 -21.95
CA ASN A 365 -4.36 23.61 -22.09
C ASN A 365 -5.61 22.73 -22.26
N GLU A 366 -5.48 21.41 -22.32
CA GLU A 366 -6.57 20.48 -22.64
C GLU A 366 -6.88 19.52 -21.48
N TYR A 367 -7.10 20.06 -20.28
CA TYR A 367 -7.44 19.27 -19.09
C TYR A 367 -8.59 18.28 -19.34
N TRP A 368 -9.59 18.69 -20.12
CA TRP A 368 -10.77 17.90 -20.46
C TRP A 368 -10.51 16.65 -21.30
N ASN A 369 -9.40 16.62 -22.03
CA ASN A 369 -9.05 15.50 -22.89
C ASN A 369 -8.19 14.45 -22.19
N ARG A 370 -7.94 14.61 -20.89
CA ARG A 370 -7.15 13.64 -20.12
C ARG A 370 -8.02 12.47 -19.71
N PHE A 371 -7.67 11.31 -20.19
CA PHE A 371 -8.30 10.05 -19.81
C PHE A 371 -7.25 8.97 -19.59
N GLY A 372 -7.60 7.93 -18.85
CA GLY A 372 -6.70 6.83 -18.54
C GLY A 372 -7.38 5.48 -18.58
N ILE A 373 -6.56 4.47 -18.47
CA ILE A 373 -6.95 3.08 -18.24
C ILE A 373 -6.18 2.59 -17.03
N CYS A 374 -6.90 2.16 -16.02
CA CYS A 374 -6.32 1.53 -14.84
C CYS A 374 -6.82 0.08 -14.79
N THR A 375 -5.92 -0.86 -14.71
CA THR A 375 -6.27 -2.28 -14.57
C THR A 375 -5.59 -2.86 -13.34
N ASN A 376 -6.29 -3.75 -12.66
CA ASN A 376 -5.75 -4.51 -11.56
C ASN A 376 -6.13 -5.98 -11.71
N LEU A 377 -5.16 -6.85 -11.50
CA LEU A 377 -5.32 -8.30 -11.51
C LEU A 377 -4.83 -8.84 -10.18
N TYR A 378 -5.67 -9.60 -9.50
CA TYR A 378 -5.30 -10.32 -8.30
C TYR A 378 -5.71 -11.78 -8.42
N ALA A 379 -4.81 -12.67 -8.07
CA ALA A 379 -5.08 -14.09 -8.05
C ALA A 379 -4.48 -14.70 -6.78
N PHE A 380 -5.18 -15.66 -6.20
CA PHE A 380 -4.66 -16.44 -5.08
C PHE A 380 -5.11 -17.90 -5.15
N TYR A 381 -4.34 -18.74 -4.48
CA TYR A 381 -4.64 -20.15 -4.30
C TYR A 381 -4.11 -20.66 -2.97
N TYR A 382 -4.99 -21.14 -2.11
CA TYR A 382 -4.67 -21.89 -0.89
C TYR A 382 -4.62 -23.39 -1.22
N ILE A 383 -3.45 -23.96 -1.11
CA ILE A 383 -3.19 -25.35 -1.51
C ILE A 383 -3.72 -26.29 -0.42
N GLU A 384 -4.69 -27.12 -0.76
CA GLU A 384 -5.24 -28.12 0.16
C GLU A 384 -4.23 -29.24 0.39
N ILE A 385 -3.94 -29.53 1.66
CA ILE A 385 -3.10 -30.65 2.08
C ILE A 385 -3.98 -31.72 2.76
N PRO A 386 -4.22 -32.86 2.11
CA PRO A 386 -5.14 -33.89 2.62
C PRO A 386 -4.73 -34.49 3.97
N SER A 387 -3.45 -34.41 4.33
CA SER A 387 -2.89 -35.00 5.57
C SER A 387 -3.06 -34.11 6.80
N ASN A 388 -3.57 -32.90 6.67
CA ASN A 388 -3.78 -32.02 7.84
C ASN A 388 -4.83 -32.61 8.77
N ALA A 389 -4.47 -32.74 10.06
CA ALA A 389 -5.33 -33.35 11.08
C ALA A 389 -6.66 -32.60 11.27
N TYR A 390 -6.67 -31.30 11.02
CA TYR A 390 -7.81 -30.40 11.21
C TYR A 390 -8.36 -29.86 9.89
N ARG A 391 -8.15 -30.43 8.79
CA ARG A 391 -8.76 -30.13 7.46
C ARG A 391 -9.41 -28.76 7.32
N LYS A 392 -8.91 -27.75 8.03
CA LYS A 392 -9.41 -26.39 7.88
C LYS A 392 -8.88 -25.88 6.56
N GLN A 393 -9.76 -25.77 5.62
CA GLN A 393 -9.44 -25.12 4.38
C GLN A 393 -9.38 -23.63 4.66
N TYR A 394 -8.30 -23.00 4.24
CA TYR A 394 -8.18 -21.56 4.26
C TYR A 394 -8.84 -21.01 3.01
N ASP A 395 -9.74 -20.09 3.21
CA ASP A 395 -10.50 -19.42 2.15
C ASP A 395 -10.34 -17.92 2.35
N GLU A 396 -10.28 -17.17 1.26
CA GLU A 396 -10.22 -15.71 1.26
C GLU A 396 -11.52 -15.14 0.72
N GLY A 397 -12.07 -14.13 1.40
CA GLY A 397 -13.20 -13.35 0.92
C GLY A 397 -12.78 -12.45 -0.24
N ILE A 398 -13.64 -12.30 -1.23
CA ILE A 398 -13.34 -11.52 -2.44
C ILE A 398 -14.22 -10.29 -2.61
N ALA A 399 -15.26 -10.12 -1.80
CA ALA A 399 -16.22 -9.03 -1.94
C ALA A 399 -15.58 -7.64 -1.82
N ASP A 400 -14.60 -7.47 -0.93
CA ASP A 400 -13.89 -6.20 -0.74
C ASP A 400 -13.13 -5.74 -2.00
N ARG A 401 -12.96 -6.62 -2.98
CA ARG A 401 -12.29 -6.35 -4.26
C ARG A 401 -13.25 -6.12 -5.41
N LEU A 402 -14.56 -6.17 -5.15
CA LEU A 402 -15.63 -6.03 -6.15
C LEU A 402 -16.57 -4.92 -5.71
N ARG A 403 -16.71 -3.89 -6.53
CA ARG A 403 -17.60 -2.76 -6.25
C ARG A 403 -19.02 -3.06 -6.74
N GLY A 404 -19.90 -3.44 -5.85
CA GLY A 404 -21.31 -3.77 -6.17
C GLY A 404 -21.74 -5.17 -5.76
N VAL A 405 -20.81 -6.00 -5.26
CA VAL A 405 -21.10 -7.31 -4.66
C VAL A 405 -20.93 -7.20 -3.15
N LEU A 406 -22.00 -7.48 -2.39
CA LEU A 406 -21.98 -7.37 -0.93
C LEU A 406 -21.36 -8.62 -0.29
N ASN A 407 -20.71 -8.47 0.87
CA ASN A 407 -20.09 -9.57 1.61
C ASN A 407 -21.06 -10.72 1.92
N LYS A 408 -22.30 -10.37 2.28
CA LYS A 408 -23.35 -11.36 2.53
C LYS A 408 -23.78 -12.17 1.30
N ASP A 409 -23.53 -11.64 0.11
CA ASP A 409 -23.90 -12.25 -1.18
C ASP A 409 -22.69 -12.98 -1.84
N CYS A 410 -21.51 -12.88 -1.19
CA CYS A 410 -20.27 -13.43 -1.68
C CYS A 410 -19.63 -14.31 -0.60
N GLY A 411 -19.15 -15.47 -0.98
CA GLY A 411 -18.46 -16.37 -0.08
C GLY A 411 -16.96 -16.11 0.00
N SER A 412 -16.30 -16.98 0.74
CA SER A 412 -14.84 -17.12 0.74
C SER A 412 -14.45 -18.34 -0.10
N PHE A 413 -13.32 -18.24 -0.80
CA PHE A 413 -12.90 -19.24 -1.77
C PHE A 413 -11.44 -19.64 -1.53
N PRO A 414 -11.04 -20.88 -1.82
CA PRO A 414 -9.64 -21.31 -1.75
C PRO A 414 -8.80 -20.77 -2.91
N ALA A 415 -9.46 -20.38 -4.01
CA ALA A 415 -8.79 -19.77 -5.15
C ALA A 415 -9.74 -18.81 -5.86
N ALA A 416 -9.20 -17.67 -6.29
CA ALA A 416 -9.90 -16.75 -7.15
C ALA A 416 -8.93 -16.02 -8.09
N LEU A 417 -9.48 -15.57 -9.22
CA LEU A 417 -8.87 -14.66 -10.18
C LEU A 417 -9.77 -13.44 -10.29
N ILE A 418 -9.28 -12.30 -9.87
CA ILE A 418 -10.04 -11.05 -9.80
C ILE A 418 -9.41 -10.05 -10.76
N PHE A 419 -10.25 -9.42 -11.58
CA PHE A 419 -9.83 -8.42 -12.54
C PHE A 419 -10.71 -7.17 -12.40
N ASN A 420 -10.07 -6.02 -12.27
CA ASN A 420 -10.71 -4.71 -12.20
C ASN A 420 -10.21 -3.84 -13.34
N ILE A 421 -11.08 -3.07 -13.93
CA ILE A 421 -10.75 -2.05 -14.92
C ILE A 421 -11.50 -0.76 -14.62
N ASP A 422 -10.77 0.35 -14.64
CA ASP A 422 -11.29 1.71 -14.54
C ASP A 422 -10.89 2.53 -15.75
N LEU A 423 -11.77 3.44 -16.14
CA LEU A 423 -11.57 4.35 -17.24
C LEU A 423 -11.69 5.80 -16.73
N PRO A 424 -10.72 6.29 -15.93
CA PRO A 424 -10.78 7.64 -15.37
C PRO A 424 -10.72 8.70 -16.47
N HIS A 425 -11.62 9.67 -16.36
CA HIS A 425 -11.70 10.82 -17.24
C HIS A 425 -11.82 12.10 -16.40
N ASN A 426 -10.97 13.09 -16.65
CA ASN A 426 -11.05 14.39 -16.01
C ASN A 426 -12.23 15.17 -16.57
N VAL A 427 -13.15 15.55 -15.70
CA VAL A 427 -14.41 16.18 -16.12
C VAL A 427 -14.45 17.66 -15.77
N PHE A 428 -13.86 18.02 -14.63
CA PHE A 428 -14.06 19.35 -14.08
C PHE A 428 -12.89 19.79 -13.20
N THR A 429 -12.50 21.06 -13.33
CA THR A 429 -11.53 21.72 -12.45
C THR A 429 -12.12 23.03 -11.96
N THR A 430 -12.05 23.28 -10.67
CA THR A 430 -12.43 24.57 -10.10
C THR A 430 -11.22 25.49 -10.04
N ASP A 431 -11.48 26.77 -10.26
CA ASP A 431 -10.50 27.85 -10.13
C ASP A 431 -11.15 29.01 -9.35
N PHE A 432 -11.37 28.78 -8.06
CA PHE A 432 -11.89 29.82 -7.18
C PHE A 432 -10.74 30.66 -6.64
N LYS A 433 -11.02 31.94 -6.34
CA LYS A 433 -10.03 32.88 -5.76
C LYS A 433 -9.46 32.40 -4.42
N THR A 434 -10.13 31.50 -3.76
CA THR A 434 -9.70 30.85 -2.52
C THR A 434 -9.20 29.45 -2.82
N ASP A 435 -7.89 29.22 -2.75
CA ASP A 435 -7.24 27.93 -3.03
C ASP A 435 -7.78 26.78 -2.17
N PHE A 436 -8.40 27.09 -1.04
CA PHE A 436 -8.90 26.09 -0.09
C PHE A 436 -10.00 25.19 -0.64
N ILE A 437 -10.78 25.68 -1.61
CA ILE A 437 -11.95 24.95 -2.18
C ILE A 437 -11.72 24.48 -3.60
N ASN A 438 -10.50 24.63 -4.12
CA ASN A 438 -10.18 24.17 -5.46
C ASN A 438 -9.97 22.67 -5.50
N PHE A 439 -10.60 22.02 -6.47
CA PHE A 439 -10.50 20.59 -6.68
C PHE A 439 -10.60 20.21 -8.16
N ASN A 440 -10.12 19.04 -8.46
CA ASN A 440 -10.29 18.37 -9.74
C ASN A 440 -11.27 17.20 -9.57
N LEU A 441 -12.20 17.05 -10.49
CA LEU A 441 -13.16 15.94 -10.52
C LEU A 441 -12.82 15.01 -11.68
N GLN A 442 -12.69 13.72 -11.35
CA GLN A 442 -12.67 12.65 -12.34
C GLN A 442 -13.93 11.80 -12.21
N VAL A 443 -14.40 11.32 -13.35
CA VAL A 443 -15.45 10.29 -13.42
C VAL A 443 -14.84 9.06 -14.06
N SER A 444 -14.99 7.91 -13.42
CA SER A 444 -14.41 6.66 -13.86
C SER A 444 -15.48 5.57 -13.95
N PRO A 445 -15.98 5.24 -15.14
CA PRO A 445 -16.67 3.98 -15.34
C PRO A 445 -15.75 2.82 -14.97
N PHE A 446 -16.31 1.79 -14.34
CA PHE A 446 -15.54 0.61 -13.97
C PHE A 446 -16.27 -0.69 -14.28
N PHE A 447 -15.49 -1.74 -14.38
CA PHE A 447 -15.95 -3.12 -14.45
C PHE A 447 -15.04 -3.99 -13.59
N ASP A 448 -15.63 -4.79 -12.71
CA ASP A 448 -14.93 -5.74 -11.86
C ASP A 448 -15.47 -7.15 -12.12
N MET A 449 -14.58 -8.13 -12.10
CA MET A 449 -14.88 -9.52 -12.31
C MET A 449 -14.08 -10.39 -11.35
N ALA A 450 -14.71 -11.43 -10.80
CA ALA A 450 -14.00 -12.48 -10.09
C ALA A 450 -14.43 -13.86 -10.60
N LEU A 451 -13.46 -14.68 -10.93
CA LEU A 451 -13.65 -16.10 -11.23
C LEU A 451 -13.12 -16.91 -10.05
N VAL A 452 -13.90 -17.85 -9.56
CA VAL A 452 -13.62 -18.57 -8.32
C VAL A 452 -13.48 -20.08 -8.53
N TYR A 453 -12.84 -20.74 -7.58
CA TYR A 453 -12.91 -22.19 -7.47
C TYR A 453 -14.15 -22.57 -6.65
N ASN A 454 -15.17 -23.09 -7.35
CA ASN A 454 -16.38 -23.62 -6.74
C ASN A 454 -16.12 -25.08 -6.29
N LYS A 455 -16.03 -25.29 -4.98
CA LYS A 455 -15.76 -26.61 -4.38
C LYS A 455 -16.89 -27.60 -4.57
N GLU A 456 -18.14 -27.14 -4.46
CA GLU A 456 -19.33 -27.99 -4.52
C GLU A 456 -19.46 -28.62 -5.91
N GLU A 457 -19.30 -27.80 -6.94
CA GLU A 457 -19.39 -28.22 -8.33
C GLU A 457 -18.03 -28.69 -8.91
N LYS A 458 -16.94 -28.55 -8.14
CA LYS A 458 -15.56 -28.84 -8.56
C LYS A 458 -15.15 -28.12 -9.86
N ARG A 459 -15.67 -26.90 -10.05
CA ARG A 459 -15.38 -26.07 -11.21
C ARG A 459 -14.34 -25.03 -10.87
N VAL A 460 -13.30 -24.94 -11.70
CA VAL A 460 -12.19 -23.99 -11.53
C VAL A 460 -12.34 -22.86 -12.53
N PHE A 461 -12.46 -21.62 -12.03
CA PHE A 461 -12.52 -20.39 -12.83
C PHE A 461 -13.58 -20.41 -13.94
N ASN A 462 -14.73 -21.00 -13.64
CA ASN A 462 -15.83 -21.06 -14.58
C ASN A 462 -16.59 -19.72 -14.61
N PHE A 463 -16.88 -19.22 -15.79
CA PHE A 463 -17.64 -17.97 -15.96
C PHE A 463 -19.05 -18.03 -15.39
N TYR A 464 -19.68 -19.19 -15.31
CA TYR A 464 -21.01 -19.33 -14.70
C TYR A 464 -21.00 -19.16 -13.17
N ASP A 465 -19.86 -19.40 -12.51
CA ASP A 465 -19.69 -19.23 -11.08
C ASP A 465 -19.03 -17.89 -10.75
N GLY A 466 -18.81 -17.03 -11.76
CA GLY A 466 -18.15 -15.75 -11.63
C GLY A 466 -19.06 -14.67 -11.02
N TYR A 467 -18.42 -13.69 -10.39
CA TYR A 467 -19.04 -12.47 -9.91
C TYR A 467 -18.68 -11.32 -10.84
N TYR A 468 -19.67 -10.55 -11.23
CA TYR A 468 -19.51 -9.46 -12.19
C TYR A 468 -20.20 -8.22 -11.67
N CYS A 469 -19.51 -7.08 -11.70
CA CYS A 469 -20.13 -5.82 -11.39
C CYS A 469 -19.58 -4.69 -12.26
N SER A 470 -20.38 -3.65 -12.39
CA SER A 470 -20.02 -2.45 -13.13
C SER A 470 -20.65 -1.24 -12.48
N GLY A 471 -20.09 -0.08 -12.75
CA GLY A 471 -20.62 1.14 -12.15
C GLY A 471 -19.84 2.39 -12.53
N LEU A 472 -20.03 3.41 -11.70
CA LEU A 472 -19.37 4.71 -11.83
C LEU A 472 -18.67 5.07 -10.54
N GLU A 473 -17.49 5.60 -10.66
CA GLU A 473 -16.72 6.17 -9.56
C GLU A 473 -16.45 7.65 -9.82
N PHE A 474 -16.62 8.46 -8.80
CA PHE A 474 -16.35 9.89 -8.78
C PHE A 474 -15.17 10.11 -7.83
N LEU A 475 -14.10 10.72 -8.34
CA LEU A 475 -12.88 11.01 -7.62
C LEU A 475 -12.68 12.52 -7.56
N VAL A 476 -12.63 13.06 -6.36
CA VAL A 476 -12.37 14.48 -6.11
C VAL A 476 -10.97 14.61 -5.53
N TYR A 477 -10.14 15.37 -6.20
CA TYR A 477 -8.76 15.67 -5.81
C TYR A 477 -8.68 17.14 -5.37
N PRO A 478 -8.67 17.43 -4.05
CA PRO A 478 -8.45 18.78 -3.57
C PRO A 478 -7.06 19.28 -3.96
N GLN A 479 -6.97 20.45 -4.62
CA GLN A 479 -5.66 20.94 -5.10
C GLN A 479 -4.71 21.26 -3.96
N ARG A 480 -5.23 21.72 -2.82
CA ARG A 480 -4.43 22.03 -1.64
C ARG A 480 -3.93 20.80 -0.86
N TRP A 481 -4.60 19.66 -1.03
CA TRP A 481 -4.25 18.40 -0.35
C TRP A 481 -4.05 17.30 -1.39
N SER A 482 -2.97 17.41 -2.15
CA SER A 482 -2.66 16.50 -3.26
C SER A 482 -2.58 15.01 -2.85
N SER A 483 -2.26 14.73 -1.58
CA SER A 483 -2.23 13.38 -1.01
C SER A 483 -3.62 12.80 -0.69
N ILE A 484 -4.69 13.60 -0.82
CA ILE A 484 -6.04 13.20 -0.44
C ILE A 484 -6.89 13.05 -1.70
N THR A 485 -7.61 11.94 -1.76
CA THR A 485 -8.63 11.69 -2.78
C THR A 485 -9.94 11.35 -2.08
N VAL A 486 -11.00 12.09 -2.37
CA VAL A 486 -12.35 11.74 -1.92
C VAL A 486 -13.01 10.93 -3.01
N ARG A 487 -13.60 9.80 -2.65
CA ARG A 487 -14.19 8.85 -3.56
C ARG A 487 -15.67 8.63 -3.24
N ALA A 488 -16.50 8.63 -4.28
CA ALA A 488 -17.85 8.13 -4.23
C ALA A 488 -18.06 7.13 -5.36
N SER A 489 -18.56 5.94 -5.08
CA SER A 489 -18.84 4.93 -6.11
C SER A 489 -20.24 4.36 -5.99
N LEU A 490 -20.81 4.05 -7.15
CA LEU A 490 -22.05 3.31 -7.30
C LEU A 490 -21.75 2.06 -8.15
N GLY A 491 -21.80 0.89 -7.54
CA GLY A 491 -21.63 -0.40 -8.19
C GLY A 491 -22.95 -1.16 -8.29
N ILE A 492 -23.08 -1.96 -9.33
CA ILE A 492 -24.23 -2.83 -9.59
C ILE A 492 -23.73 -4.24 -9.80
N ASP A 493 -24.30 -5.18 -9.05
CA ASP A 493 -24.10 -6.62 -9.25
C ASP A 493 -24.82 -7.05 -10.54
N LEU A 494 -24.04 -7.39 -11.56
CA LEU A 494 -24.56 -7.76 -12.87
C LEU A 494 -25.24 -9.14 -12.86
N ASN A 495 -24.87 -10.04 -11.95
CA ASN A 495 -25.53 -11.32 -11.82
C ASN A 495 -26.99 -11.12 -11.37
N LYS A 496 -27.18 -10.30 -10.32
CA LYS A 496 -28.53 -9.93 -9.87
C LYS A 496 -29.29 -9.07 -10.87
N ALA A 497 -28.57 -8.24 -11.61
CA ALA A 497 -29.17 -7.40 -12.64
C ALA A 497 -29.72 -8.23 -13.81
N ALA A 498 -29.05 -9.30 -14.20
CA ALA A 498 -29.50 -10.21 -15.27
C ALA A 498 -30.83 -10.90 -14.93
N ASP A 499 -31.10 -11.12 -13.64
CA ASP A 499 -32.35 -11.72 -13.14
C ASP A 499 -33.49 -10.69 -12.93
N SER A 500 -33.27 -9.44 -13.34
CA SER A 500 -34.19 -8.33 -13.10
C SER A 500 -34.94 -7.94 -14.37
N TYR A 501 -36.23 -7.59 -14.26
CA TYR A 501 -37.07 -7.20 -15.39
C TYR A 501 -36.76 -5.83 -15.97
N ASN A 502 -36.12 -4.96 -15.18
CA ASN A 502 -35.71 -3.61 -15.61
C ASN A 502 -34.54 -3.07 -14.77
N ILE A 503 -33.92 -2.01 -15.28
CA ILE A 503 -32.72 -1.41 -14.67
C ILE A 503 -32.95 -0.87 -13.25
N PHE A 504 -34.16 -0.36 -12.95
CA PHE A 504 -34.48 0.14 -11.61
C PHE A 504 -34.58 -0.98 -10.59
N GLU A 505 -35.12 -2.12 -10.99
CA GLU A 505 -35.17 -3.33 -10.19
C GLU A 505 -33.77 -3.89 -9.96
N ALA A 506 -32.94 -3.93 -11.02
CA ALA A 506 -31.54 -4.32 -10.94
C ALA A 506 -30.77 -3.46 -9.91
N ILE A 507 -30.87 -2.15 -10.03
CA ILE A 507 -30.27 -1.20 -9.08
C ILE A 507 -30.84 -1.39 -7.66
N SER A 508 -32.11 -1.72 -7.54
CA SER A 508 -32.74 -1.95 -6.22
C SER A 508 -32.20 -3.18 -5.51
N LYS A 509 -31.97 -4.28 -6.25
CA LYS A 509 -31.60 -5.59 -5.70
C LYS A 509 -30.10 -5.79 -5.49
N GLY A 510 -29.26 -5.18 -6.31
CA GLY A 510 -27.82 -5.45 -6.33
C GLY A 510 -26.98 -4.20 -6.47
N LYS A 511 -27.20 -3.19 -5.60
CA LYS A 511 -26.37 -1.97 -5.59
C LYS A 511 -25.49 -1.91 -4.37
N GLU A 512 -24.31 -1.34 -4.55
CA GLU A 512 -23.46 -0.86 -3.49
C GLU A 512 -23.16 0.62 -3.70
N ILE A 513 -23.33 1.41 -2.66
CA ILE A 513 -22.91 2.81 -2.63
C ILE A 513 -21.80 2.91 -1.61
N PHE A 514 -20.72 3.49 -2.03
CA PHE A 514 -19.57 3.78 -1.16
C PHE A 514 -19.22 5.27 -1.26
N ILE A 515 -18.93 5.89 -0.12
CA ILE A 515 -18.34 7.23 -0.02
C ILE A 515 -17.19 7.14 0.94
N GLY A 516 -16.01 7.63 0.54
CA GLY A 516 -14.83 7.49 1.36
C GLY A 516 -13.63 8.32 0.92
N ILE A 517 -12.50 8.13 1.60
CA ILE A 517 -11.21 8.73 1.27
C ILE A 517 -10.26 7.63 0.81
N GLY A 518 -9.48 7.92 -0.23
CA GLY A 518 -8.54 7.01 -0.86
C GLY A 518 -9.05 6.42 -2.16
N LEU A 519 -8.18 5.76 -2.88
CA LEU A 519 -8.49 5.02 -4.10
C LEU A 519 -8.98 3.61 -3.75
N HIS A 520 -9.60 2.94 -4.70
CA HIS A 520 -10.07 1.57 -4.46
C HIS A 520 -8.88 0.59 -4.37
N TYR A 521 -7.83 0.78 -5.19
CA TYR A 521 -6.59 -0.02 -5.20
C TYR A 521 -5.40 0.80 -5.71
#